data_c80b15a0ec46e022a79666b94fa42ab6
#
_entry.id   c80b15a0ec46e022a79666b94fa42ab6
#
_cell.length_a   1.000
_cell.length_b   1.000
_cell.length_c   1.000
_cell.angle_alpha   90.00
_cell.angle_beta   90.00
_cell.angle_gamma   90.00
#
_symmetry.space_group_name_H-M   'P 1'
#
loop_
_entity.id
_entity.type
_entity.pdbx_description
1 polymer ?
#
loop_
_entity_poly.entity_id
_entity_poly.type
_entity_poly.pdbx_seq_one_letter_code
_entity_poly.pdbx_strand_id
1 'polypeptide(L)'
;MEDVLELYAREPEKGKARVCFDERPCQLLNEVVEPLPMREGKPARQDYEYKRNGTAVILLAYDIDTGQRYVQVRKQRKKEDYAQFMEWLAKEHYGHVEQIELVQDNLNTHSHGSFYEHLPAADARELARKVNFHFTPKHGSWLNMAEIELAMLAGQCLDRRLADRATLEREV
;
A
#
# COMPACT_ATOMS: atom_id res chain seq x y z
N MET A 1 5.23 19.59 4.25
CA MET A 1 3.83 19.90 3.89
C MET A 1 3.76 20.67 2.58
N GLU A 2 4.43 21.81 2.49
CA GLU A 2 4.47 22.64 1.28
C GLU A 2 4.96 21.85 0.06
N ASP A 3 6.05 21.11 0.20
CA ASP A 3 6.60 20.24 -0.84
C ASP A 3 5.57 19.28 -1.46
N VAL A 4 4.77 18.60 -0.61
CA VAL A 4 3.72 17.69 -1.07
C VAL A 4 2.56 18.45 -1.75
N LEU A 5 2.16 19.59 -1.20
CA LEU A 5 1.12 20.43 -1.78
C LEU A 5 1.56 21.02 -3.13
N GLU A 6 2.82 21.46 -3.22
CA GLU A 6 3.40 21.94 -4.47
C GLU A 6 3.45 20.82 -5.53
N LEU A 7 3.82 19.60 -5.13
CA LEU A 7 3.79 18.43 -6.03
C LEU A 7 2.39 18.21 -6.58
N TYR A 8 1.36 18.24 -5.71
CA TYR A 8 -0.03 18.01 -6.14
C TYR A 8 -0.58 19.13 -7.03
N ALA A 9 -0.10 20.36 -6.85
CA ALA A 9 -0.50 21.52 -7.64
C ALA A 9 0.15 21.58 -9.03
N ARG A 10 1.25 20.83 -9.27
CA ARG A 10 1.91 20.79 -10.57
C ARG A 10 1.08 20.07 -11.61
N GLU A 11 1.13 20.54 -12.83
CA GLU A 11 0.61 19.81 -13.98
C GLU A 11 1.44 18.52 -14.21
N PRO A 12 0.82 17.44 -14.71
CA PRO A 12 1.53 16.21 -15.06
C PRO A 12 2.68 16.48 -16.06
N GLU A 13 3.87 16.00 -15.76
CA GLU A 13 5.05 16.17 -16.60
C GLU A 13 5.33 14.88 -17.39
N LYS A 14 5.61 15.02 -18.70
CA LYS A 14 5.99 13.88 -19.53
C LYS A 14 7.27 13.22 -18.99
N GLY A 15 7.25 11.90 -18.85
CA GLY A 15 8.40 11.13 -18.33
C GLY A 15 8.47 11.06 -16.81
N LYS A 16 7.51 11.68 -16.10
CA LYS A 16 7.37 11.56 -14.64
C LYS A 16 6.05 10.92 -14.27
N ALA A 17 6.03 10.21 -13.16
CA ALA A 17 4.83 9.68 -12.53
C ALA A 17 4.75 10.22 -11.09
N ARG A 18 3.55 10.57 -10.62
CA ARG A 18 3.29 11.02 -9.25
C ARG A 18 2.54 9.93 -8.51
N VAL A 19 3.18 9.35 -7.52
CA VAL A 19 2.68 8.17 -6.83
C VAL A 19 2.63 8.41 -5.33
N CYS A 20 1.55 7.99 -4.69
CA CYS A 20 1.42 7.95 -3.24
C CYS A 20 1.58 6.51 -2.77
N PHE A 21 2.38 6.27 -1.75
CA PHE A 21 2.59 4.93 -1.17
C PHE A 21 2.22 4.92 0.29
N ASP A 22 1.55 3.83 0.71
CA ASP A 22 1.27 3.56 2.11
C ASP A 22 1.06 2.07 2.37
N GLU A 23 1.01 1.68 3.65
CA GLU A 23 0.88 0.31 4.09
C GLU A 23 -0.19 0.15 5.18
N ARG A 24 -1.00 -0.92 5.05
CA ARG A 24 -2.04 -1.24 6.01
C ARG A 24 -1.84 -2.63 6.60
N PRO A 25 -1.55 -2.76 7.90
CA PRO A 25 -1.60 -4.06 8.58
C PRO A 25 -3.04 -4.57 8.69
N CYS A 26 -3.23 -5.85 8.41
CA CYS A 26 -4.49 -6.57 8.52
C CYS A 26 -4.36 -7.73 9.49
N GLN A 27 -5.24 -7.80 10.49
CA GLN A 27 -5.37 -8.95 11.35
C GLN A 27 -6.18 -10.03 10.64
N LEU A 28 -5.63 -11.23 10.49
CA LEU A 28 -6.34 -12.36 9.91
C LEU A 28 -7.15 -13.07 10.99
N LEU A 29 -8.45 -13.26 10.76
CA LEU A 29 -9.40 -13.77 11.73
C LEU A 29 -10.24 -14.89 11.12
N ASN A 30 -10.16 -16.10 11.71
CA ASN A 30 -11.04 -17.20 11.36
C ASN A 30 -12.32 -17.14 12.17
N GLU A 31 -13.42 -17.57 11.56
CA GLU A 31 -14.66 -17.87 12.26
C GLU A 31 -14.48 -19.09 13.16
N VAL A 32 -15.07 -19.05 14.35
CA VAL A 32 -15.18 -20.20 15.26
C VAL A 32 -16.50 -20.93 15.00
N VAL A 33 -17.55 -20.14 14.78
CA VAL A 33 -18.88 -20.63 14.40
C VAL A 33 -19.22 -20.06 13.03
N GLU A 34 -19.75 -20.89 12.15
CA GLU A 34 -20.13 -20.48 10.79
C GLU A 34 -21.21 -19.37 10.85
N PRO A 35 -20.99 -18.23 10.19
CA PRO A 35 -21.95 -17.14 10.16
C PRO A 35 -23.27 -17.56 9.54
N LEU A 36 -24.38 -17.11 10.10
CA LEU A 36 -25.70 -17.30 9.52
C LEU A 36 -25.95 -16.22 8.46
N PRO A 37 -26.18 -16.59 7.20
CA PRO A 37 -26.45 -15.64 6.13
C PRO A 37 -27.76 -14.92 6.36
N MET A 38 -27.87 -13.74 5.77
CA MET A 38 -29.12 -12.97 5.74
C MET A 38 -30.22 -13.77 5.04
N ARG A 39 -31.41 -13.76 5.63
CA ARG A 39 -32.63 -14.35 5.07
C ARG A 39 -33.76 -13.34 5.17
N GLU A 40 -34.84 -13.55 4.44
CA GLU A 40 -36.02 -12.66 4.49
C GLU A 40 -36.51 -12.46 5.93
N GLY A 41 -36.59 -11.21 6.36
CA GLY A 41 -36.96 -10.81 7.72
C GLY A 41 -35.92 -11.12 8.81
N LYS A 42 -34.72 -11.60 8.47
CA LYS A 42 -33.65 -11.89 9.43
C LYS A 42 -32.31 -11.35 8.94
N PRO A 43 -31.68 -10.43 9.70
CA PRO A 43 -30.34 -9.96 9.35
C PRO A 43 -29.30 -11.10 9.43
N ALA A 44 -28.17 -10.92 8.73
CA ALA A 44 -27.02 -11.79 8.92
C ALA A 44 -26.56 -11.78 10.38
N ARG A 45 -26.12 -12.91 10.89
CA ARG A 45 -25.61 -13.03 12.27
C ARG A 45 -24.24 -13.66 12.25
N GLN A 46 -23.31 -13.02 12.94
CA GLN A 46 -21.95 -13.48 13.12
C GLN A 46 -21.69 -13.64 14.62
N ASP A 47 -21.03 -14.73 15.00
CA ASP A 47 -20.61 -14.94 16.36
C ASP A 47 -19.53 -13.91 16.75
N TYR A 48 -19.47 -13.51 18.00
CA TYR A 48 -18.43 -12.58 18.50
C TYR A 48 -17.08 -13.30 18.66
N GLU A 49 -17.07 -14.62 18.80
CA GLU A 49 -15.84 -15.40 18.91
C GLU A 49 -15.10 -15.50 17.58
N TYR A 50 -13.79 -15.38 17.63
CA TYR A 50 -12.91 -15.52 16.48
C TYR A 50 -11.57 -16.13 16.88
N LYS A 51 -10.90 -16.78 15.95
CA LYS A 51 -9.55 -17.29 16.11
C LYS A 51 -8.58 -16.42 15.30
N ARG A 52 -7.56 -15.88 15.97
CA ARG A 52 -6.48 -15.14 15.30
C ARG A 52 -5.64 -16.11 14.46
N ASN A 53 -5.42 -15.75 13.20
CA ASN A 53 -4.66 -16.54 12.23
C ASN A 53 -3.44 -15.77 11.68
N GLY A 54 -2.85 -14.92 12.50
CA GLY A 54 -1.71 -14.10 12.14
C GLY A 54 -2.08 -12.73 11.59
N THR A 55 -1.11 -12.13 10.92
CA THR A 55 -1.23 -10.80 10.31
C THR A 55 -0.71 -10.84 8.88
N ALA A 56 -1.22 -9.97 8.05
CA ALA A 56 -0.69 -9.65 6.74
C ALA A 56 -0.62 -8.12 6.58
N VAL A 57 0.09 -7.65 5.57
CA VAL A 57 0.20 -6.21 5.28
C VAL A 57 -0.13 -5.98 3.82
N ILE A 58 -0.99 -5.03 3.57
CA ILE A 58 -1.25 -4.50 2.23
C ILE A 58 -0.26 -3.37 1.99
N LEU A 59 0.53 -3.48 0.92
CA LEU A 59 1.35 -2.40 0.38
C LEU A 59 0.58 -1.84 -0.81
N LEU A 60 0.32 -0.54 -0.82
CA LEU A 60 -0.47 0.12 -1.85
C LEU A 60 0.28 1.33 -2.40
N ALA A 61 0.44 1.37 -3.73
CA ALA A 61 0.85 2.55 -4.46
C ALA A 61 -0.33 3.06 -5.30
N TYR A 62 -0.59 4.34 -5.22
CA TYR A 62 -1.66 5.03 -5.94
C TYR A 62 -1.07 6.08 -6.88
N ASP A 63 -1.31 5.92 -8.17
CA ASP A 63 -0.93 6.89 -9.19
C ASP A 63 -2.00 7.97 -9.26
N ILE A 64 -1.64 9.19 -8.89
CA ILE A 64 -2.59 10.31 -8.80
C ILE A 64 -3.00 10.87 -10.16
N ASP A 65 -2.21 10.63 -11.20
CA ASP A 65 -2.48 11.12 -12.54
C ASP A 65 -3.41 10.20 -13.32
N THR A 66 -3.30 8.89 -13.09
CA THR A 66 -4.08 7.87 -13.80
C THR A 66 -5.22 7.27 -12.97
N GLY A 67 -5.18 7.43 -11.64
CA GLY A 67 -6.11 6.78 -10.71
C GLY A 67 -5.85 5.28 -10.53
N GLN A 68 -4.71 4.76 -11.01
CA GLN A 68 -4.35 3.35 -10.91
C GLN A 68 -3.86 3.00 -9.50
N ARG A 69 -4.26 1.82 -9.04
CA ARG A 69 -3.80 1.23 -7.78
C ARG A 69 -2.92 0.03 -8.06
N TYR A 70 -1.78 -0.03 -7.40
CA TYR A 70 -0.86 -1.16 -7.45
C TYR A 70 -0.74 -1.73 -6.04
N VAL A 71 -1.14 -2.98 -5.86
CA VAL A 71 -1.29 -3.58 -4.54
C VAL A 71 -0.53 -4.89 -4.46
N GLN A 72 0.13 -5.11 -3.34
CA GLN A 72 0.70 -6.42 -2.97
C GLN A 72 0.37 -6.73 -1.51
N VAL A 73 0.13 -8.00 -1.23
CA VAL A 73 -0.03 -8.49 0.15
C VAL A 73 1.25 -9.16 0.59
N ARG A 74 1.81 -8.68 1.69
CA ARG A 74 3.04 -9.20 2.28
C ARG A 74 2.76 -9.78 3.67
N LYS A 75 3.67 -10.63 4.14
CA LYS A 75 3.60 -11.20 5.49
C LYS A 75 4.00 -10.19 6.56
N GLN A 76 4.89 -9.27 6.20
CA GLN A 76 5.50 -8.28 7.08
C GLN A 76 5.66 -6.94 6.34
N ARG A 77 6.11 -5.90 7.07
CA ARG A 77 6.46 -4.59 6.54
C ARG A 77 7.90 -4.23 6.90
N LYS A 78 8.83 -5.05 6.43
CA LYS A 78 10.26 -4.81 6.63
C LYS A 78 10.83 -3.99 5.49
N LYS A 79 12.06 -3.49 5.67
CA LYS A 79 12.83 -2.81 4.62
C LYS A 79 12.92 -3.64 3.33
N GLU A 80 13.06 -4.96 3.47
CA GLU A 80 13.09 -5.90 2.35
C GLU A 80 11.76 -5.89 1.58
N ASP A 81 10.62 -5.96 2.28
CA ASP A 81 9.30 -5.94 1.65
C ASP A 81 9.06 -4.63 0.89
N TYR A 82 9.46 -3.50 1.49
CA TYR A 82 9.41 -2.19 0.86
C TYR A 82 10.31 -2.10 -0.38
N ALA A 83 11.58 -2.51 -0.27
CA ALA A 83 12.53 -2.46 -1.37
C ALA A 83 12.08 -3.30 -2.57
N GLN A 84 11.61 -4.53 -2.33
CA GLN A 84 11.08 -5.42 -3.37
C GLN A 84 9.80 -4.87 -4.00
N PHE A 85 8.92 -4.24 -3.22
CA PHE A 85 7.71 -3.61 -3.73
C PHE A 85 8.05 -2.43 -4.65
N MET A 86 8.97 -1.57 -4.24
CA MET A 86 9.40 -0.42 -5.04
C MET A 86 10.14 -0.85 -6.31
N GLU A 87 10.95 -1.90 -6.24
CA GLU A 87 11.61 -2.46 -7.42
C GLU A 87 10.58 -3.01 -8.42
N TRP A 88 9.64 -3.81 -7.95
CA TRP A 88 8.54 -4.32 -8.77
C TRP A 88 7.72 -3.20 -9.40
N LEU A 89 7.33 -2.20 -8.62
CA LEU A 89 6.58 -1.05 -9.08
C LEU A 89 7.33 -0.31 -10.20
N ALA A 90 8.61 -0.03 -9.99
CA ALA A 90 9.44 0.72 -10.93
C ALA A 90 9.74 -0.05 -12.22
N LYS A 91 9.92 -1.37 -12.14
CA LYS A 91 10.24 -2.21 -13.31
C LYS A 91 9.01 -2.58 -14.12
N GLU A 92 7.95 -3.07 -13.47
CA GLU A 92 6.79 -3.62 -14.16
C GLU A 92 5.79 -2.53 -14.61
N HIS A 93 5.63 -1.48 -13.81
CA HIS A 93 4.60 -0.47 -14.09
C HIS A 93 5.16 0.85 -14.60
N TYR A 94 6.32 1.24 -14.13
CA TYR A 94 6.93 2.53 -14.47
C TYR A 94 8.24 2.41 -15.25
N GLY A 95 8.47 1.28 -15.94
CA GLY A 95 9.65 1.11 -16.81
C GLY A 95 9.77 2.19 -17.90
N HIS A 96 8.66 2.78 -18.29
CA HIS A 96 8.54 3.78 -19.35
C HIS A 96 8.77 5.23 -18.89
N VAL A 97 8.83 5.50 -17.57
CA VAL A 97 9.07 6.86 -17.03
C VAL A 97 10.51 7.00 -16.55
N GLU A 98 11.00 8.23 -16.59
CA GLU A 98 12.35 8.57 -16.14
C GLU A 98 12.43 8.73 -14.63
N GLN A 99 11.36 9.27 -14.01
CA GLN A 99 11.30 9.60 -12.59
C GLN A 99 9.94 9.30 -11.98
N ILE A 100 9.96 8.82 -10.73
CA ILE A 100 8.77 8.62 -9.89
C ILE A 100 8.87 9.60 -8.72
N GLU A 101 7.95 10.56 -8.64
CA GLU A 101 7.75 11.45 -7.50
C GLU A 101 6.89 10.72 -6.48
N LEU A 102 7.51 10.20 -5.42
CA LEU A 102 6.87 9.30 -4.46
C LEU A 102 6.53 10.00 -3.16
N VAL A 103 5.24 10.17 -2.89
CA VAL A 103 4.74 10.67 -1.60
C VAL A 103 4.57 9.50 -0.64
N GLN A 104 5.17 9.59 0.54
CA GLN A 104 5.11 8.57 1.58
C GLN A 104 5.33 9.17 2.97
N ASP A 105 5.09 8.39 4.02
CA ASP A 105 5.50 8.78 5.36
C ASP A 105 7.00 8.58 5.60
N ASN A 106 7.52 9.19 6.65
CA ASN A 106 8.95 9.15 6.97
C ASN A 106 9.28 8.01 7.95
N LEU A 107 8.83 6.77 7.64
CA LEU A 107 9.25 5.60 8.40
C LEU A 107 10.70 5.21 8.07
N ASN A 108 11.38 4.59 9.04
CA ASN A 108 12.76 4.10 8.86
C ASN A 108 12.91 3.07 7.73
N THR A 109 11.83 2.41 7.35
CA THR A 109 11.78 1.47 6.23
C THR A 109 11.70 2.17 4.88
N HIS A 110 11.23 3.42 4.82
CA HIS A 110 10.95 4.18 3.61
C HIS A 110 12.13 5.07 3.22
N SER A 111 13.24 4.45 2.84
CA SER A 111 14.46 5.16 2.49
C SER A 111 15.23 4.50 1.36
N HIS A 112 16.08 5.26 0.67
CA HIS A 112 17.03 4.69 -0.30
C HIS A 112 17.97 3.66 0.34
N GLY A 113 18.26 3.79 1.64
CA GLY A 113 19.04 2.80 2.38
C GLY A 113 18.45 1.40 2.32
N SER A 114 17.12 1.28 2.35
CA SER A 114 16.42 0.01 2.23
C SER A 114 16.67 -0.68 0.88
N PHE A 115 16.83 0.08 -0.19
CA PHE A 115 17.16 -0.45 -1.50
C PHE A 115 18.58 -1.08 -1.50
N TYR A 116 19.57 -0.36 -0.98
CA TYR A 116 20.95 -0.83 -0.92
C TYR A 116 21.18 -1.99 0.05
N GLU A 117 20.34 -2.10 1.10
CA GLU A 117 20.40 -3.20 2.07
C GLU A 117 19.83 -4.51 1.51
N HIS A 118 18.86 -4.45 0.57
CA HIS A 118 18.05 -5.62 0.19
C HIS A 118 17.98 -5.92 -1.31
N LEU A 119 18.53 -5.05 -2.18
CA LEU A 119 18.59 -5.28 -3.61
C LEU A 119 20.05 -5.38 -4.08
N PRO A 120 20.33 -6.01 -5.25
CA PRO A 120 21.62 -5.93 -5.89
C PRO A 120 22.05 -4.48 -6.09
N ALA A 121 23.33 -4.18 -5.90
CA ALA A 121 23.83 -2.80 -5.91
C ALA A 121 23.50 -2.01 -7.19
N ALA A 122 23.47 -2.68 -8.35
CA ALA A 122 23.10 -2.07 -9.63
C ALA A 122 21.61 -1.65 -9.63
N ASP A 123 20.71 -2.57 -9.22
CA ASP A 123 19.27 -2.32 -9.16
C ASP A 123 18.93 -1.27 -8.11
N ALA A 124 19.55 -1.34 -6.93
CA ALA A 124 19.40 -0.35 -5.88
C ALA A 124 19.78 1.06 -6.34
N ARG A 125 20.89 1.18 -7.09
CA ARG A 125 21.34 2.46 -7.63
C ARG A 125 20.41 3.01 -8.69
N GLU A 126 19.91 2.14 -9.58
CA GLU A 126 18.94 2.53 -10.62
C GLU A 126 17.66 3.03 -9.98
N LEU A 127 17.10 2.25 -9.04
CA LEU A 127 15.89 2.60 -8.31
C LEU A 127 16.05 3.89 -7.51
N ALA A 128 17.18 4.07 -6.79
CA ALA A 128 17.45 5.28 -6.02
C ALA A 128 17.58 6.55 -6.87
N ARG A 129 17.95 6.42 -8.13
CA ARG A 129 17.97 7.54 -9.08
C ARG A 129 16.59 7.85 -9.67
N LYS A 130 15.77 6.81 -9.81
CA LYS A 130 14.46 6.89 -10.43
C LYS A 130 13.41 7.43 -9.46
N VAL A 131 13.53 7.15 -8.16
CA VAL A 131 12.54 7.51 -7.15
C VAL A 131 13.00 8.75 -6.37
N ASN A 132 12.20 9.81 -6.45
CA ASN A 132 12.34 11.03 -5.67
C ASN A 132 11.32 11.05 -4.54
N PHE A 133 11.76 11.18 -3.28
CA PHE A 133 10.90 11.09 -2.11
C PHE A 133 10.34 12.45 -1.68
N HIS A 134 9.03 12.47 -1.44
CA HIS A 134 8.28 13.54 -0.82
C HIS A 134 7.66 13.01 0.47
N PHE A 135 8.13 13.49 1.61
CA PHE A 135 7.68 13.00 2.90
C PHE A 135 6.53 13.81 3.46
N THR A 136 5.49 13.11 3.92
CA THR A 136 4.44 13.75 4.71
C THR A 136 4.98 14.23 6.05
N PRO A 137 4.51 15.38 6.57
CA PRO A 137 4.95 15.87 7.88
C PRO A 137 4.40 14.97 9.00
N LYS A 138 5.05 15.04 10.16
CA LYS A 138 4.55 14.39 11.36
C LYS A 138 3.11 14.82 11.64
N HIS A 139 2.20 13.86 11.84
CA HIS A 139 0.76 14.07 11.99
C HIS A 139 0.06 14.65 10.74
N GLY A 140 0.68 14.55 9.57
CA GLY A 140 0.14 15.00 8.29
C GLY A 140 -0.13 13.87 7.30
N SER A 141 -0.37 12.65 7.78
CA SER A 141 -0.64 11.47 6.94
C SER A 141 -1.84 11.65 6.01
N TRP A 142 -2.83 12.46 6.43
CA TRP A 142 -3.99 12.86 5.61
C TRP A 142 -3.62 13.53 4.26
N LEU A 143 -2.37 14.00 4.10
CA LEU A 143 -1.84 14.47 2.83
C LEU A 143 -1.49 13.34 1.87
N ASN A 144 -1.34 12.11 2.36
CA ASN A 144 -1.03 10.95 1.54
C ASN A 144 -2.31 10.37 0.93
N MET A 145 -2.48 10.53 -0.38
CA MET A 145 -3.69 10.03 -1.06
C MET A 145 -3.82 8.51 -0.97
N ALA A 146 -2.74 7.75 -0.76
CA ALA A 146 -2.80 6.32 -0.55
C ALA A 146 -3.62 5.94 0.70
N GLU A 147 -3.69 6.79 1.75
CA GLU A 147 -4.57 6.56 2.92
C GLU A 147 -6.05 6.57 2.53
N ILE A 148 -6.45 7.46 1.62
CA ILE A 148 -7.83 7.53 1.12
C ILE A 148 -8.16 6.22 0.39
N GLU A 149 -7.25 5.76 -0.45
CA GLU A 149 -7.41 4.53 -1.21
C GLU A 149 -7.45 3.29 -0.31
N LEU A 150 -6.62 3.23 0.72
CA LEU A 150 -6.68 2.18 1.74
C LEU A 150 -7.98 2.21 2.57
N ALA A 151 -8.53 3.40 2.84
CA ALA A 151 -9.81 3.54 3.52
C ALA A 151 -10.98 3.07 2.62
N MET A 152 -10.94 3.42 1.34
CA MET A 152 -11.90 2.93 0.33
C MET A 152 -11.86 1.40 0.22
N LEU A 153 -10.67 0.83 0.08
CA LEU A 153 -10.46 -0.62 0.04
C LEU A 153 -10.99 -1.31 1.30
N ALA A 154 -10.76 -0.70 2.47
CA ALA A 154 -11.27 -1.21 3.72
C ALA A 154 -12.80 -1.31 3.73
N GLY A 155 -13.51 -0.26 3.31
CA GLY A 155 -14.97 -0.25 3.25
C GLY A 155 -15.55 -1.17 2.18
N GLN A 156 -14.85 -1.36 1.06
CA GLN A 156 -15.34 -2.15 -0.07
C GLN A 156 -15.20 -3.66 0.15
N CYS A 157 -14.08 -4.13 0.69
CA CYS A 157 -13.79 -5.57 0.74
C CYS A 157 -13.18 -6.08 2.05
N LEU A 158 -12.68 -5.21 2.94
CA LEU A 158 -11.98 -5.63 4.15
C LEU A 158 -12.79 -5.44 5.44
N ASP A 159 -14.01 -4.90 5.37
CA ASP A 159 -14.91 -4.74 6.52
C ASP A 159 -15.61 -6.07 6.87
N ARG A 160 -14.80 -7.10 7.01
CA ARG A 160 -15.21 -8.46 7.41
C ARG A 160 -14.02 -9.24 7.94
N ARG A 161 -14.26 -10.38 8.55
CA ARG A 161 -13.19 -11.31 8.93
C ARG A 161 -12.59 -11.96 7.69
N LEU A 162 -11.29 -11.85 7.55
CA LEU A 162 -10.51 -12.49 6.49
C LEU A 162 -9.67 -13.60 7.12
N ALA A 163 -9.93 -14.83 6.71
CA ALA A 163 -9.39 -16.01 7.37
C ALA A 163 -7.88 -16.17 7.19
N ASP A 164 -7.38 -15.82 6.01
CA ASP A 164 -5.99 -16.05 5.61
C ASP A 164 -5.51 -15.04 4.56
N ARG A 165 -4.19 -15.08 4.31
CA ARG A 165 -3.55 -14.19 3.35
C ARG A 165 -4.03 -14.41 1.92
N ALA A 166 -4.28 -15.66 1.52
CA ALA A 166 -4.73 -15.95 0.16
C ALA A 166 -6.13 -15.37 -0.10
N THR A 167 -6.98 -15.36 0.92
CA THR A 167 -8.27 -14.67 0.86
C THR A 167 -8.09 -13.17 0.74
N LEU A 168 -7.20 -12.57 1.55
CA LEU A 168 -6.89 -11.15 1.45
C LEU A 168 -6.33 -10.77 0.06
N GLU A 169 -5.41 -11.58 -0.50
CA GLU A 169 -4.83 -11.37 -1.84
C GLU A 169 -5.87 -11.41 -2.97
N ARG A 170 -6.95 -12.16 -2.81
CA ARG A 170 -8.04 -12.20 -3.81
C ARG A 170 -9.02 -11.04 -3.69
N GLU A 171 -9.10 -10.42 -2.52
CA GLU A 171 -10.04 -9.32 -2.25
C GLU A 171 -9.48 -7.95 -2.63
N VAL A 172 -8.18 -7.82 -2.67
CA VAL A 172 -7.47 -6.58 -3.01
C VAL A 172 -6.82 -6.70 -4.39
#